data_5dbc1bb279e2f3ad64f4848493da98ae
#
_entry.id   5dbc1bb279e2f3ad64f4848493da98ae
#
_cell.length_a   1.000
_cell.length_b   1.000
_cell.length_c   1.000
_cell.angle_alpha   90.00
_cell.angle_beta   90.00
_cell.angle_gamma   90.00
#
_symmetry.space_group_name_H-M   'P 1'
#
loop_
_entity.id
_entity.type
_entity.pdbx_description
1 polymer ?
#
loop_
_entity_poly.entity_id
_entity_poly.type
_entity_poly.pdbx_seq_one_letter_code
_entity_poly.pdbx_strand_id
1 'polypeptide(L)'
;MTGETAGIVIESNSDLFKVGDKVCAHKGWQTYIKVKDTDAALLKVPETNIGLSSFLGTLGMPGRTAYFGLNRVGKPKSGETLVVSAASGAVGTVVGQLGKIYGCRVIGIAGGPEKCAYVKDVLEFDECIDYKAGNLEQDLKDACPEGIDIYFENVGGPVTRAIAPLL
;
A
#
# COMPACT_ATOMS: atom_id res chain seq x y z
N MET A 1 3.83 -0.75 21.93
CA MET A 1 3.82 -0.88 20.47
C MET A 1 3.08 0.34 19.93
N THR A 2 3.66 1.07 18.99
CA THR A 2 3.02 2.20 18.33
C THR A 2 2.27 1.72 17.09
N GLY A 3 1.14 2.33 16.80
CA GLY A 3 0.34 2.00 15.61
C GLY A 3 -0.90 2.88 15.53
N GLU A 4 -1.45 2.97 14.34
CA GLU A 4 -2.73 3.62 14.12
C GLU A 4 -3.86 2.69 14.52
N THR A 5 -4.89 3.22 15.10
CA THR A 5 -6.10 2.50 15.51
C THR A 5 -7.33 3.23 15.02
N ALA A 6 -8.39 2.49 14.75
CA ALA A 6 -9.67 3.05 14.40
C ALA A 6 -10.71 2.61 15.44
N GLY A 7 -11.62 3.48 15.80
CA GLY A 7 -12.58 3.22 16.87
C GLY A 7 -13.80 4.14 16.79
N ILE A 8 -14.64 4.00 17.81
CA ILE A 8 -15.86 4.79 17.97
C ILE A 8 -15.74 5.59 19.27
N VAL A 9 -16.09 6.85 19.24
CA VAL A 9 -16.14 7.71 20.43
C VAL A 9 -17.26 7.23 21.35
N ILE A 10 -16.90 6.84 22.57
CA ILE A 10 -17.85 6.36 23.59
C ILE A 10 -18.17 7.42 24.66
N GLU A 11 -17.24 8.36 24.89
CA GLU A 11 -17.41 9.51 25.77
C GLU A 11 -16.73 10.73 25.14
N SER A 12 -17.33 11.92 25.28
CA SER A 12 -16.75 13.16 24.76
C SER A 12 -17.16 14.36 25.59
N ASN A 13 -16.16 15.19 25.91
CA ASN A 13 -16.32 16.55 26.45
C ASN A 13 -15.96 17.61 25.38
N SER A 14 -15.80 17.22 24.13
CA SER A 14 -15.40 18.07 23.01
C SER A 14 -16.61 18.56 22.22
N ASP A 15 -16.54 19.77 21.70
CA ASP A 15 -17.50 20.27 20.72
C ASP A 15 -17.26 19.72 19.31
N LEU A 16 -16.05 19.23 19.02
CA LEU A 16 -15.65 18.72 17.70
C LEU A 16 -16.01 17.24 17.49
N PHE A 17 -16.01 16.44 18.57
CA PHE A 17 -16.25 15.01 18.52
C PHE A 17 -17.45 14.63 19.38
N LYS A 18 -18.36 13.87 18.86
CA LYS A 18 -19.58 13.41 19.54
C LYS A 18 -19.52 11.90 19.78
N VAL A 19 -20.23 11.44 20.81
CA VAL A 19 -20.42 9.99 21.04
C VAL A 19 -21.03 9.38 19.77
N GLY A 20 -20.46 8.25 19.33
CA GLY A 20 -20.80 7.56 18.09
C GLY A 20 -19.95 7.95 16.87
N ASP A 21 -19.19 9.04 16.93
CA ASP A 21 -18.26 9.40 15.84
C ASP A 21 -17.23 8.31 15.63
N LYS A 22 -16.97 7.99 14.36
CA LYS A 22 -15.86 7.11 13.95
C LYS A 22 -14.58 7.94 13.85
N VAL A 23 -13.48 7.42 14.41
CA VAL A 23 -12.20 8.13 14.47
C VAL A 23 -11.03 7.21 14.20
N CYS A 24 -9.94 7.77 13.68
CA CYS A 24 -8.62 7.14 13.66
C CYS A 24 -7.66 7.93 14.57
N ALA A 25 -6.78 7.23 15.28
CA ALA A 25 -5.80 7.85 16.17
C ALA A 25 -4.48 7.07 16.17
N HIS A 26 -3.36 7.78 16.25
CA HIS A 26 -2.03 7.16 16.32
C HIS A 26 -1.51 7.11 17.76
N LYS A 27 -2.16 6.29 18.60
CA LYS A 27 -1.91 6.20 20.06
C LYS A 27 -1.51 4.79 20.54
N GLY A 28 -1.18 3.90 19.60
CA GLY A 28 -0.84 2.52 19.91
C GLY A 28 -2.07 1.62 20.06
N TRP A 29 -1.81 0.33 20.18
CA TRP A 29 -2.84 -0.69 20.20
C TRP A 29 -3.37 -0.92 21.62
N GLN A 30 -4.59 -0.54 21.86
CA GLN A 30 -5.29 -0.67 23.13
C GLN A 30 -6.81 -0.67 22.91
N THR A 31 -7.55 -1.24 23.84
CA THR A 31 -9.00 -1.38 23.75
C THR A 31 -9.72 -0.03 23.86
N TYR A 32 -9.23 0.84 24.76
CA TYR A 32 -9.75 2.18 25.00
C TYR A 32 -8.63 3.20 25.02
N ILE A 33 -8.87 4.34 24.42
CA ILE A 33 -7.88 5.42 24.33
C ILE A 33 -8.55 6.72 24.78
N LYS A 34 -7.87 7.46 25.68
CA LYS A 34 -8.22 8.84 26.00
C LYS A 34 -7.35 9.79 25.17
N VAL A 35 -7.96 10.61 24.35
CA VAL A 35 -7.27 11.54 23.43
C VAL A 35 -7.82 12.94 23.64
N LYS A 36 -6.96 13.96 23.53
CA LYS A 36 -7.39 15.36 23.47
C LYS A 36 -7.91 15.65 22.06
N ASP A 37 -8.97 16.42 21.95
CA ASP A 37 -9.54 16.86 20.67
C ASP A 37 -8.60 17.75 19.84
N THR A 38 -7.61 18.37 20.48
CA THR A 38 -6.53 19.14 19.84
C THR A 38 -5.38 18.29 19.32
N ASP A 39 -5.43 16.96 19.50
CA ASP A 39 -4.38 16.07 19.01
C ASP A 39 -4.46 15.91 17.48
N ALA A 40 -3.42 16.38 16.79
CA ALA A 40 -3.35 16.34 15.34
C ALA A 40 -3.40 14.91 14.73
N ALA A 41 -3.14 13.88 15.56
CA ALA A 41 -3.24 12.48 15.15
C ALA A 41 -4.65 11.89 15.32
N LEU A 42 -5.59 12.65 15.92
CA LEU A 42 -7.00 12.27 16.01
C LEU A 42 -7.75 12.79 14.79
N LEU A 43 -8.22 11.87 13.95
CA LEU A 43 -8.91 12.19 12.72
C LEU A 43 -10.34 11.66 12.77
N LYS A 44 -11.32 12.51 12.48
CA LYS A 44 -12.71 12.09 12.31
C LYS A 44 -12.88 11.42 10.96
N VAL A 45 -13.43 10.22 10.95
CA VAL A 45 -13.76 9.49 9.74
C VAL A 45 -15.07 10.10 9.17
N PRO A 46 -15.10 10.43 7.88
CA PRO A 46 -16.34 10.92 7.25
C PRO A 46 -17.48 9.91 7.36
N GLU A 47 -18.70 10.38 7.35
CA GLU A 47 -19.87 9.49 7.24
C GLU A 47 -19.83 8.75 5.90
N THR A 48 -19.80 7.42 5.99
CA THR A 48 -19.68 6.55 4.81
C THR A 48 -20.15 5.13 5.16
N ASN A 49 -20.53 4.37 4.15
CA ASN A 49 -20.82 2.94 4.25
C ASN A 49 -19.54 2.06 4.16
N ILE A 50 -18.37 2.67 3.97
CA ILE A 50 -17.08 1.96 3.93
C ILE A 50 -16.72 1.49 5.34
N GLY A 51 -16.23 0.26 5.45
CA GLY A 51 -15.80 -0.32 6.71
C GLY A 51 -14.68 0.48 7.39
N LEU A 52 -14.76 0.64 8.70
CA LEU A 52 -13.82 1.47 9.48
C LEU A 52 -12.35 1.00 9.33
N SER A 53 -12.13 -0.30 9.16
CA SER A 53 -10.79 -0.87 8.92
C SER A 53 -10.12 -0.35 7.64
N SER A 54 -10.88 0.04 6.63
CA SER A 54 -10.34 0.61 5.38
C SER A 54 -9.57 1.90 5.61
N PHE A 55 -9.89 2.64 6.67
CA PHE A 55 -9.20 3.86 7.05
C PHE A 55 -7.82 3.62 7.72
N LEU A 56 -7.50 2.37 8.04
CA LEU A 56 -6.15 1.93 8.44
C LEU A 56 -5.35 1.35 7.26
N GLY A 57 -6.00 1.04 6.15
CA GLY A 57 -5.44 0.45 4.94
C GLY A 57 -5.50 1.40 3.74
N THR A 58 -6.36 1.06 2.76
CA THR A 58 -6.46 1.76 1.47
C THR A 58 -6.82 3.25 1.60
N LEU A 59 -7.63 3.64 2.56
CA LEU A 59 -7.97 5.04 2.85
C LEU A 59 -7.10 5.65 3.95
N GLY A 60 -6.21 4.86 4.55
CA GLY A 60 -5.26 5.26 5.59
C GLY A 60 -3.86 5.57 5.04
N MET A 61 -2.85 5.39 5.90
CA MET A 61 -1.45 5.67 5.58
C MET A 61 -0.95 4.83 4.39
N PRO A 62 -1.19 3.51 4.31
CA PRO A 62 -0.72 2.71 3.19
C PRO A 62 -1.26 3.18 1.83
N GLY A 63 -2.56 3.45 1.74
CA GLY A 63 -3.18 3.94 0.52
C GLY A 63 -2.72 5.34 0.12
N ARG A 64 -2.58 6.25 1.09
CA ARG A 64 -2.01 7.59 0.84
C ARG A 64 -0.57 7.50 0.35
N THR A 65 0.26 6.63 0.95
CA THR A 65 1.63 6.40 0.50
C THR A 65 1.67 5.91 -0.94
N ALA A 66 0.85 4.91 -1.27
CA ALA A 66 0.73 4.39 -2.63
C ALA A 66 0.27 5.48 -3.62
N TYR A 67 -0.81 6.17 -3.31
CA TYR A 67 -1.41 7.18 -4.18
C TYR A 67 -0.44 8.34 -4.46
N PHE A 68 0.12 8.94 -3.43
CA PHE A 68 1.02 10.10 -3.61
C PHE A 68 2.37 9.69 -4.20
N GLY A 69 2.96 8.56 -3.80
CA GLY A 69 4.18 8.03 -4.37
C GLY A 69 4.03 7.77 -5.85
N LEU A 70 2.96 7.08 -6.24
CA LEU A 70 2.73 6.77 -7.65
C LEU A 70 2.39 8.02 -8.47
N ASN A 71 1.46 8.88 -8.02
CA ASN A 71 0.99 10.02 -8.80
C ASN A 71 1.94 11.23 -8.82
N ARG A 72 2.66 11.49 -7.72
CA ARG A 72 3.53 12.66 -7.63
C ARG A 72 4.94 12.38 -8.11
N VAL A 73 5.44 11.16 -7.91
CA VAL A 73 6.79 10.75 -8.25
C VAL A 73 6.78 9.87 -9.50
N GLY A 74 6.09 8.74 -9.47
CA GLY A 74 6.03 7.78 -10.58
C GLY A 74 5.39 8.36 -11.84
N LYS A 75 4.27 9.06 -11.71
CA LYS A 75 3.51 9.70 -12.82
C LYS A 75 3.19 8.72 -13.95
N PRO A 76 2.54 7.58 -13.65
CA PRO A 76 2.33 6.50 -14.60
C PRO A 76 1.56 6.93 -15.82
N LYS A 77 1.93 6.37 -16.97
CA LYS A 77 1.23 6.49 -18.23
C LYS A 77 0.79 5.13 -18.73
N SER A 78 -0.27 5.10 -19.49
CA SER A 78 -0.76 3.85 -20.10
C SER A 78 0.31 3.22 -20.99
N GLY A 79 0.50 1.91 -20.84
CA GLY A 79 1.50 1.13 -21.57
C GLY A 79 2.87 1.03 -20.87
N GLU A 80 3.15 1.84 -19.85
CA GLU A 80 4.40 1.75 -19.09
C GLU A 80 4.45 0.48 -18.22
N THR A 81 5.66 -0.02 -17.99
CA THR A 81 5.95 -1.15 -17.08
C THR A 81 6.21 -0.63 -15.68
N LEU A 82 5.32 -0.96 -14.75
CA LEU A 82 5.44 -0.68 -13.32
C LEU A 82 5.86 -1.93 -12.55
N VAL A 83 7.02 -1.88 -11.89
CA VAL A 83 7.46 -2.92 -10.97
C VAL A 83 7.24 -2.47 -9.53
N VAL A 84 6.71 -3.37 -8.68
CA VAL A 84 6.37 -3.09 -7.29
C VAL A 84 7.02 -4.12 -6.38
N SER A 85 7.93 -3.69 -5.50
CA SER A 85 8.46 -4.57 -4.46
C SER A 85 7.51 -4.70 -3.27
N ALA A 86 7.58 -5.80 -2.52
CA ALA A 86 6.60 -6.19 -1.50
C ALA A 86 5.15 -6.07 -2.00
N ALA A 87 4.88 -6.60 -3.19
CA ALA A 87 3.63 -6.46 -3.93
C ALA A 87 2.40 -6.95 -3.16
N SER A 88 2.54 -7.95 -2.29
CA SER A 88 1.47 -8.46 -1.42
C SER A 88 1.30 -7.67 -0.11
N GLY A 89 2.09 -6.62 0.11
CA GLY A 89 2.05 -5.78 1.31
C GLY A 89 0.98 -4.68 1.22
N ALA A 90 0.71 -4.01 2.34
CA ALA A 90 -0.36 -3.01 2.46
C ALA A 90 -0.22 -1.84 1.48
N VAL A 91 0.99 -1.40 1.16
CA VAL A 91 1.26 -0.37 0.15
C VAL A 91 1.29 -0.98 -1.24
N GLY A 92 2.04 -2.09 -1.43
CA GLY A 92 2.25 -2.72 -2.73
C GLY A 92 0.96 -3.15 -3.42
N THR A 93 0.00 -3.70 -2.66
CA THR A 93 -1.32 -4.10 -3.19
C THR A 93 -2.08 -2.91 -3.78
N VAL A 94 -1.99 -1.74 -3.17
CA VAL A 94 -2.66 -0.52 -3.66
C VAL A 94 -1.91 0.07 -4.85
N VAL A 95 -0.58 0.10 -4.80
CA VAL A 95 0.25 0.60 -5.92
C VAL A 95 -0.05 -0.15 -7.21
N GLY A 96 -0.04 -1.48 -7.16
CA GLY A 96 -0.26 -2.26 -8.37
C GLY A 96 -1.66 -2.15 -8.94
N GLN A 97 -2.69 -2.15 -8.07
CA GLN A 97 -4.07 -1.92 -8.52
C GLN A 97 -4.26 -0.53 -9.12
N LEU A 98 -3.65 0.51 -8.56
CA LEU A 98 -3.62 1.84 -9.18
C LEU A 98 -2.88 1.80 -10.54
N GLY A 99 -1.75 1.08 -10.63
CA GLY A 99 -1.04 0.86 -11.89
C GLY A 99 -1.94 0.24 -12.96
N LYS A 100 -2.71 -0.79 -12.61
CA LYS A 100 -3.70 -1.40 -13.51
C LYS A 100 -4.78 -0.40 -13.96
N ILE A 101 -5.30 0.41 -13.04
CA ILE A 101 -6.28 1.47 -13.35
C ILE A 101 -5.70 2.50 -14.33
N TYR A 102 -4.41 2.82 -14.20
CA TYR A 102 -3.72 3.75 -15.12
C TYR A 102 -3.28 3.11 -16.45
N GLY A 103 -3.54 1.82 -16.63
CA GLY A 103 -3.21 1.09 -17.86
C GLY A 103 -1.76 0.66 -17.98
N CYS A 104 -1.03 0.58 -16.86
CA CYS A 104 0.32 0.04 -16.83
C CYS A 104 0.30 -1.49 -16.93
N ARG A 105 1.39 -2.05 -17.45
CA ARG A 105 1.77 -3.43 -17.21
C ARG A 105 2.41 -3.52 -15.82
N VAL A 106 1.83 -4.32 -14.91
CA VAL A 106 2.22 -4.34 -13.49
C VAL A 106 2.87 -5.66 -13.12
N ILE A 107 4.12 -5.59 -12.68
CA ILE A 107 4.92 -6.73 -12.20
C ILE A 107 5.10 -6.62 -10.70
N GLY A 108 4.65 -7.62 -9.97
CA GLY A 108 4.86 -7.73 -8.53
C GLY A 108 6.15 -8.47 -8.19
N ILE A 109 6.78 -8.10 -7.06
CA ILE A 109 7.82 -8.91 -6.43
C ILE A 109 7.35 -9.26 -5.02
N ALA A 110 7.24 -10.56 -4.74
CA ALA A 110 6.78 -11.07 -3.45
C ALA A 110 7.63 -12.27 -3.00
N GLY A 111 7.45 -12.75 -1.79
CA GLY A 111 8.24 -13.86 -1.26
C GLY A 111 7.42 -15.11 -1.02
N GLY A 112 7.60 -16.10 -1.86
CA GLY A 112 6.96 -17.40 -1.83
C GLY A 112 5.77 -17.53 -2.80
N PRO A 113 5.48 -18.76 -3.23
CA PRO A 113 4.51 -19.04 -4.30
C PRO A 113 3.08 -18.61 -3.91
N GLU A 114 2.68 -18.77 -2.67
CA GLU A 114 1.34 -18.37 -2.20
C GLU A 114 1.10 -16.87 -2.35
N LYS A 115 2.10 -16.04 -2.00
CA LYS A 115 1.99 -14.58 -2.16
C LYS A 115 2.00 -14.17 -3.62
N CYS A 116 2.80 -14.84 -4.45
CA CYS A 116 2.81 -14.58 -5.89
C CYS A 116 1.48 -14.97 -6.55
N ALA A 117 0.90 -16.12 -6.17
CA ALA A 117 -0.43 -16.50 -6.61
C ALA A 117 -1.50 -15.45 -6.20
N TYR A 118 -1.49 -15.02 -4.94
CA TYR A 118 -2.40 -13.95 -4.48
C TYR A 118 -2.27 -12.67 -5.31
N VAL A 119 -1.03 -12.24 -5.58
CA VAL A 119 -0.77 -11.03 -6.38
C VAL A 119 -1.29 -11.16 -7.82
N LYS A 120 -1.13 -12.32 -8.45
CA LYS A 120 -1.60 -12.58 -9.81
C LYS A 120 -3.09 -12.83 -9.87
N ASP A 121 -3.60 -13.75 -9.05
CA ASP A 121 -4.95 -14.31 -9.21
C ASP A 121 -6.02 -13.45 -8.54
N VAL A 122 -5.66 -12.73 -7.46
CA VAL A 122 -6.60 -11.92 -6.68
C VAL A 122 -6.43 -10.43 -6.95
N LEU A 123 -5.18 -9.95 -7.06
CA LEU A 123 -4.91 -8.54 -7.32
C LEU A 123 -4.77 -8.22 -8.82
N GLU A 124 -4.81 -9.24 -9.69
CA GLU A 124 -4.80 -9.13 -11.15
C GLU A 124 -3.57 -8.40 -11.72
N PHE A 125 -2.40 -8.55 -11.05
CA PHE A 125 -1.13 -8.10 -11.62
C PHE A 125 -0.80 -8.98 -12.83
N ASP A 126 -0.11 -8.42 -13.83
CA ASP A 126 0.22 -9.13 -15.05
C ASP A 126 1.24 -10.26 -14.80
N GLU A 127 2.16 -10.07 -13.80
CA GLU A 127 3.13 -11.07 -13.39
C GLU A 127 3.53 -10.87 -11.92
N CYS A 128 4.06 -11.92 -11.28
CA CYS A 128 4.66 -11.82 -9.96
C CYS A 128 5.90 -12.70 -9.84
N ILE A 129 7.02 -12.09 -9.46
CA ILE A 129 8.31 -12.75 -9.30
C ILE A 129 8.52 -13.14 -7.85
N ASP A 130 8.82 -14.41 -7.60
CA ASP A 130 9.22 -14.89 -6.29
C ASP A 130 10.72 -14.67 -6.06
N TYR A 131 11.06 -13.60 -5.31
CA TYR A 131 12.46 -13.31 -5.02
C TYR A 131 13.19 -14.41 -4.21
N LYS A 132 12.46 -15.36 -3.63
CA LYS A 132 13.03 -16.50 -2.88
C LYS A 132 13.35 -17.70 -3.76
N ALA A 133 12.90 -17.73 -5.01
CA ALA A 133 13.19 -18.80 -5.95
C ALA A 133 14.65 -18.86 -6.40
N GLY A 134 15.42 -17.80 -6.17
CA GLY A 134 16.86 -17.76 -6.43
C GLY A 134 17.28 -17.25 -7.82
N ASN A 135 16.34 -16.89 -8.69
CA ASN A 135 16.60 -16.45 -10.08
C ASN A 135 16.16 -15.00 -10.34
N LEU A 136 16.07 -14.15 -9.31
CA LEU A 136 15.46 -12.83 -9.37
C LEU A 136 15.92 -11.97 -10.57
N GLU A 137 17.23 -11.93 -10.87
CA GLU A 137 17.75 -11.10 -11.96
C GLU A 137 17.30 -11.61 -13.34
N GLN A 138 17.24 -12.93 -13.53
CA GLN A 138 16.78 -13.52 -14.78
C GLN A 138 15.28 -13.37 -14.92
N ASP A 139 14.52 -13.67 -13.86
CA ASP A 139 13.07 -13.55 -13.85
C ASP A 139 12.60 -12.10 -14.13
N LEU A 140 13.36 -11.10 -13.63
CA LEU A 140 13.12 -9.68 -13.93
C LEU A 140 13.37 -9.36 -15.42
N LYS A 141 14.45 -9.85 -16.02
CA LYS A 141 14.73 -9.65 -17.45
C LYS A 141 13.67 -10.28 -18.34
N ASP A 142 13.21 -11.48 -17.97
CA ASP A 142 12.19 -12.20 -18.71
C ASP A 142 10.81 -11.52 -18.58
N ALA A 143 10.51 -11.00 -17.39
CA ALA A 143 9.26 -10.29 -17.12
C ALA A 143 9.25 -8.85 -17.69
N CYS A 144 10.40 -8.20 -17.84
CA CYS A 144 10.54 -6.82 -18.28
C CYS A 144 11.51 -6.73 -19.49
N PRO A 145 11.21 -7.35 -20.64
CA PRO A 145 12.12 -7.40 -21.79
C PRO A 145 12.41 -6.01 -22.40
N GLU A 146 11.51 -5.06 -22.23
CA GLU A 146 11.62 -3.68 -22.72
C GLU A 146 12.13 -2.71 -21.64
N GLY A 147 12.52 -3.22 -20.46
CA GLY A 147 12.92 -2.42 -19.31
C GLY A 147 11.77 -2.08 -18.35
N ILE A 148 12.09 -1.22 -17.41
CA ILE A 148 11.19 -0.79 -16.34
C ILE A 148 11.06 0.73 -16.39
N ASP A 149 9.84 1.25 -16.58
CA ASP A 149 9.58 2.69 -16.60
C ASP A 149 9.41 3.26 -15.18
N ILE A 150 8.80 2.47 -14.29
CA ILE A 150 8.54 2.89 -12.91
C ILE A 150 8.88 1.74 -11.94
N TYR A 151 9.71 2.03 -10.95
CA TYR A 151 9.92 1.14 -9.83
C TYR A 151 9.38 1.75 -8.54
N PHE A 152 8.39 1.11 -7.95
CA PHE A 152 7.88 1.48 -6.64
C PHE A 152 8.58 0.66 -5.55
N GLU A 153 9.51 1.31 -4.86
CA GLU A 153 10.42 0.68 -3.91
C GLU A 153 9.83 0.64 -2.50
N ASN A 154 9.72 -0.57 -1.92
CA ASN A 154 9.26 -0.80 -0.55
C ASN A 154 10.26 -1.58 0.32
N VAL A 155 11.37 -2.07 -0.24
CA VAL A 155 12.22 -3.09 0.42
C VAL A 155 13.69 -2.71 0.50
N GLY A 156 14.27 -2.24 -0.62
CA GLY A 156 15.71 -2.00 -0.73
C GLY A 156 16.56 -3.27 -0.95
N GLY A 157 17.86 -3.12 -0.78
CA GLY A 157 18.80 -4.22 -0.76
C GLY A 157 18.99 -4.99 -2.09
N PRO A 158 18.95 -6.34 -2.05
CA PRO A 158 19.18 -7.15 -3.25
C PRO A 158 18.16 -6.91 -4.36
N VAL A 159 16.90 -6.66 -4.00
CA VAL A 159 15.83 -6.40 -4.97
C VAL A 159 16.11 -5.13 -5.77
N THR A 160 16.46 -4.04 -5.10
CA THR A 160 16.79 -2.77 -5.76
C THR A 160 18.02 -2.91 -6.66
N ARG A 161 19.04 -3.68 -6.23
CA ARG A 161 20.24 -3.94 -7.05
C ARG A 161 19.92 -4.72 -8.33
N ALA A 162 19.00 -5.68 -8.25
CA ALA A 162 18.58 -6.46 -9.41
C ALA A 162 17.77 -5.62 -10.42
N ILE A 163 17.01 -4.63 -9.94
CA ILE A 163 16.17 -3.77 -10.76
C ILE A 163 16.97 -2.64 -11.43
N ALA A 164 17.94 -2.05 -10.74
CA ALA A 164 18.65 -0.86 -11.21
C ALA A 164 19.20 -0.92 -12.66
N PRO A 165 19.68 -2.07 -13.17
CA PRO A 165 20.13 -2.17 -14.56
C PRO A 165 19.00 -2.16 -15.62
N LEU A 166 17.75 -2.28 -15.20
CA LEU A 166 16.57 -2.38 -16.08
C LEU A 166 15.75 -1.08 -16.13
N LEU A 167 16.11 -0.05 -15.33
CA LEU A 167 15.50 1.29 -15.29
C LEU A 167 15.97 2.17 -16.43
#